data_526235669e845cce0689ccbbc34e30e1
#
_entry.id   526235669e845cce0689ccbbc34e30e1
#
_cell.length_a   1.000
_cell.length_b   1.000
_cell.length_c   1.000
_cell.angle_alpha   90.00
_cell.angle_beta   90.00
_cell.angle_gamma   90.00
#
_symmetry.space_group_name_H-M   'P 1'
#
loop_
_entity.id
_entity.type
_entity.pdbx_description
1 polymer ?
#
loop_
_entity_poly.entity_id
_entity_poly.type
_entity_poly.pdbx_seq_one_letter_code
_entity_poly.pdbx_strand_id
1 'polypeptide(L)'
;MPELPEVETIARDLRGLVTGARITGASGNWPKTIRSHEPDGFAEAVAGRRVEGVGRRGKQLLIWLGPGPRDPAPAVMTVHLKMTGQLFVVDPATPADAHVHLTLPLADGREIRFRDIRKFGRIGLYRRDPATGLPIEGEAPGVLAAGAEPLDDELTVRRFGELLAGRRGRLKTLLMNQDFLAGVGNIYADEALWRSKLHPLRDARSLRPDDVRRLHKALRDVLGEAVERRGSSVDDYTAPEGDGSMQEHLQVYQRAGEPCERCGCRIRRIVVGGRSTHFCPICQRLPKGHPAQVGGSALPRRGPRWTGLSGSGVLGRTEEEEARARRVEANRKAAAARRAAARSGVGAEDPT
;
A
#
# COMPACT_ATOMS: atom_id res chain seq x y z
N MET A 1 6.02 -1.53 -1.83
CA MET A 1 5.84 -0.56 -0.72
C MET A 1 4.44 -0.75 -0.18
N PRO A 2 4.28 -1.03 1.11
CA PRO A 2 2.97 -1.13 1.74
C PRO A 2 2.11 0.12 1.48
N GLU A 3 0.89 -0.11 1.00
CA GLU A 3 -0.15 0.90 0.82
C GLU A 3 -1.21 0.71 1.90
N LEU A 4 -2.34 1.39 1.82
CA LEU A 4 -3.39 1.32 2.84
C LEU A 4 -3.80 -0.12 3.24
N PRO A 5 -4.07 -1.04 2.29
CA PRO A 5 -4.52 -2.38 2.65
C PRO A 5 -3.48 -3.19 3.43
N GLU A 6 -2.20 -3.11 3.05
CA GLU A 6 -1.11 -3.80 3.74
C GLU A 6 -0.93 -3.25 5.16
N VAL A 7 -1.01 -1.92 5.31
CA VAL A 7 -0.89 -1.28 6.64
C VAL A 7 -2.10 -1.60 7.53
N GLU A 8 -3.32 -1.67 6.96
CA GLU A 8 -4.52 -2.08 7.68
C GLU A 8 -4.43 -3.54 8.16
N THR A 9 -3.91 -4.43 7.31
CA THR A 9 -3.69 -5.83 7.66
C THR A 9 -2.75 -5.95 8.86
N ILE A 10 -1.61 -5.28 8.83
CA ILE A 10 -0.66 -5.27 9.94
C ILE A 10 -1.29 -4.66 11.20
N ALA A 11 -2.07 -3.59 11.06
CA ALA A 11 -2.75 -2.98 12.21
C ALA A 11 -3.74 -3.93 12.88
N ARG A 12 -4.49 -4.72 12.08
CA ARG A 12 -5.44 -5.72 12.58
C ARG A 12 -4.73 -6.86 13.31
N ASP A 13 -3.67 -7.39 12.70
CA ASP A 13 -2.87 -8.48 13.29
C ASP A 13 -2.26 -8.03 14.64
N LEU A 14 -1.59 -6.89 14.64
CA LEU A 14 -0.98 -6.35 15.86
C LEU A 14 -2.01 -6.03 16.94
N ARG A 15 -3.19 -5.51 16.56
CA ARG A 15 -4.24 -5.18 17.53
C ARG A 15 -4.64 -6.40 18.36
N GLY A 16 -4.82 -7.55 17.73
CA GLY A 16 -5.14 -8.81 18.41
C GLY A 16 -4.02 -9.32 19.31
N LEU A 17 -2.75 -9.04 18.93
CA LEU A 17 -1.59 -9.59 19.62
C LEU A 17 -1.10 -8.73 20.78
N VAL A 18 -1.17 -7.39 20.68
CA VAL A 18 -0.49 -6.50 21.65
C VAL A 18 -1.41 -5.60 22.46
N THR A 19 -2.71 -5.52 22.15
CA THR A 19 -3.61 -4.70 22.96
C THR A 19 -3.64 -5.21 24.41
N GLY A 20 -3.41 -4.31 25.35
CA GLY A 20 -3.29 -4.64 26.78
C GLY A 20 -1.86 -4.96 27.23
N ALA A 21 -0.96 -5.32 26.33
CA ALA A 21 0.43 -5.59 26.67
C ALA A 21 1.15 -4.33 27.18
N ARG A 22 2.15 -4.51 28.04
CA ARG A 22 3.00 -3.44 28.56
C ARG A 22 4.38 -3.53 27.92
N ILE A 23 4.86 -2.43 27.33
CA ILE A 23 6.22 -2.34 26.80
C ILE A 23 7.17 -2.11 27.95
N THR A 24 8.25 -2.88 28.05
CA THR A 24 9.20 -2.78 29.15
C THR A 24 10.43 -1.94 28.81
N GLY A 25 10.68 -1.68 27.51
CA GLY A 25 11.80 -0.88 27.04
C GLY A 25 11.86 -0.85 25.53
N ALA A 26 12.98 -0.37 25.01
CA ALA A 26 13.32 -0.42 23.59
C ALA A 26 14.82 -0.63 23.42
N SER A 27 15.20 -1.36 22.39
CA SER A 27 16.60 -1.49 21.94
C SER A 27 16.66 -1.43 20.42
N GLY A 28 17.73 -0.88 19.87
CA GLY A 28 17.86 -0.78 18.43
C GLY A 28 19.30 -0.50 17.99
N ASN A 29 19.58 -0.84 16.73
CA ASN A 29 20.89 -0.68 16.11
C ASN A 29 20.95 0.38 15.00
N TRP A 30 19.83 1.08 14.74
CA TRP A 30 19.76 2.10 13.70
C TRP A 30 19.04 3.38 14.16
N PRO A 31 19.77 4.36 14.71
CA PRO A 31 19.20 5.58 15.31
C PRO A 31 18.28 6.36 14.33
N LYS A 32 18.61 6.37 13.03
CA LYS A 32 17.80 7.07 12.02
C LYS A 32 16.39 6.51 11.82
N THR A 33 16.07 5.35 12.38
CA THR A 33 14.70 4.82 12.39
C THR A 33 13.80 5.65 13.28
N ILE A 34 14.31 6.11 14.43
CA ILE A 34 13.56 6.93 15.37
C ILE A 34 13.62 8.40 14.94
N ARG A 35 12.47 9.10 14.98
CA ARG A 35 12.33 10.48 14.48
C ARG A 35 11.93 11.51 15.52
N SER A 36 11.49 11.07 16.66
CA SER A 36 10.98 11.93 17.73
C SER A 36 11.95 12.16 18.87
N HIS A 37 12.87 11.23 19.09
CA HIS A 37 13.79 11.21 20.21
C HIS A 37 15.14 10.64 19.77
N GLU A 38 16.18 10.92 20.55
CA GLU A 38 17.38 10.10 20.53
C GLU A 38 17.05 8.69 21.06
N PRO A 39 17.82 7.65 20.71
CA PRO A 39 17.47 6.26 21.03
C PRO A 39 17.20 6.00 22.52
N ASP A 40 18.06 6.50 23.41
CA ASP A 40 17.90 6.31 24.85
C ASP A 40 16.66 7.03 25.38
N GLY A 41 16.41 8.26 24.93
CA GLY A 41 15.21 9.02 25.25
C GLY A 41 13.93 8.35 24.76
N PHE A 42 13.97 7.69 23.60
CA PHE A 42 12.85 6.90 23.09
C PHE A 42 12.60 5.67 23.97
N ALA A 43 13.67 4.94 24.33
CA ALA A 43 13.56 3.76 25.20
C ALA A 43 12.94 4.11 26.55
N GLU A 44 13.38 5.20 27.16
CA GLU A 44 12.84 5.71 28.41
C GLU A 44 11.37 6.16 28.29
N ALA A 45 11.03 6.86 27.20
CA ALA A 45 9.69 7.40 26.99
C ALA A 45 8.64 6.32 26.70
N VAL A 46 9.05 5.18 26.11
CA VAL A 46 8.14 4.08 25.79
C VAL A 46 8.02 3.05 26.91
N ALA A 47 9.04 2.95 27.78
CA ALA A 47 9.09 1.98 28.87
C ALA A 47 7.94 2.17 29.87
N GLY A 48 7.32 1.06 30.26
CA GLY A 48 6.22 1.00 31.22
C GLY A 48 4.85 1.38 30.65
N ARG A 49 4.76 1.87 29.41
CA ARG A 49 3.48 2.19 28.79
C ARG A 49 2.72 0.93 28.38
N ARG A 50 1.39 0.98 28.56
CA ARG A 50 0.48 -0.05 28.10
C ARG A 50 -0.01 0.26 26.69
N VAL A 51 -0.09 -0.73 25.81
CA VAL A 51 -0.74 -0.62 24.51
C VAL A 51 -2.26 -0.61 24.71
N GLU A 52 -2.91 0.49 24.37
CA GLU A 52 -4.36 0.66 24.46
C GLU A 52 -5.08 0.20 23.18
N GLY A 53 -4.35 0.16 22.07
CA GLY A 53 -4.88 -0.30 20.80
C GLY A 53 -3.94 -0.02 19.63
N VAL A 54 -4.29 -0.53 18.45
CA VAL A 54 -3.54 -0.33 17.21
C VAL A 54 -4.51 0.04 16.10
N GLY A 55 -4.13 1.00 15.28
CA GLY A 55 -4.88 1.43 14.11
C GLY A 55 -3.95 1.98 13.04
N ARG A 56 -4.51 2.72 12.11
CA ARG A 56 -3.72 3.41 11.07
C ARG A 56 -4.34 4.75 10.67
N ARG A 57 -3.50 5.58 10.03
CA ARG A 57 -3.90 6.76 9.27
C ARG A 57 -3.12 6.75 7.94
N GLY A 58 -3.82 6.62 6.80
CA GLY A 58 -3.15 6.44 5.50
C GLY A 58 -2.21 5.23 5.48
N LYS A 59 -0.91 5.49 5.32
CA LYS A 59 0.16 4.47 5.34
C LYS A 59 0.95 4.45 6.65
N GLN A 60 0.45 5.10 7.68
CA GLN A 60 1.03 5.12 9.02
C GLN A 60 0.29 4.16 9.93
N LEU A 61 1.00 3.26 10.60
CA LEU A 61 0.50 2.55 11.76
C LEU A 61 0.46 3.51 12.96
N LEU A 62 -0.54 3.36 13.78
CA LEU A 62 -0.73 4.10 15.03
C LEU A 62 -0.87 3.08 16.14
N ILE A 63 0.04 3.12 17.12
CA ILE A 63 -0.04 2.31 18.33
C ILE A 63 -0.31 3.27 19.48
N TRP A 64 -1.52 3.20 20.01
CA TRP A 64 -1.96 4.03 21.11
C TRP A 64 -1.42 3.50 22.43
N LEU A 65 -0.76 4.37 23.17
CA LEU A 65 -0.09 4.06 24.41
C LEU A 65 -0.71 4.88 25.54
N GLY A 66 -1.00 4.21 26.62
CA GLY A 66 -1.46 4.84 27.86
C GLY A 66 -0.35 5.65 28.55
N PRO A 67 -0.67 6.22 29.73
CA PRO A 67 0.30 6.89 30.58
C PRO A 67 1.54 6.04 30.83
N GLY A 68 2.70 6.69 30.90
CA GLY A 68 3.95 6.08 31.28
C GLY A 68 4.38 6.50 32.70
N PRO A 69 5.32 5.77 33.30
CA PRO A 69 5.79 6.09 34.66
C PRO A 69 6.52 7.44 34.76
N ARG A 70 7.14 7.91 33.66
CA ARG A 70 7.87 9.18 33.60
C ARG A 70 7.05 10.32 32.98
N ASP A 71 6.02 9.99 32.21
CA ASP A 71 5.13 10.97 31.57
C ASP A 71 3.68 10.46 31.63
N PRO A 72 2.81 11.13 32.42
CA PRO A 72 1.43 10.71 32.60
C PRO A 72 0.54 11.00 31.38
N ALA A 73 1.03 11.73 30.39
CA ALA A 73 0.25 11.98 29.18
C ALA A 73 0.15 10.73 28.29
N PRO A 74 -1.02 10.46 27.70
CA PRO A 74 -1.15 9.39 26.72
C PRO A 74 -0.31 9.71 25.46
N ALA A 75 0.24 8.66 24.84
CA ALA A 75 1.09 8.80 23.66
C ALA A 75 0.57 8.00 22.47
N VAL A 76 1.07 8.32 21.31
CA VAL A 76 0.89 7.51 20.09
C VAL A 76 2.25 7.27 19.47
N MET A 77 2.56 5.99 19.24
CA MET A 77 3.70 5.61 18.44
C MET A 77 3.25 5.45 16.99
N THR A 78 3.88 6.21 16.10
CA THR A 78 3.63 6.15 14.66
C THR A 78 4.70 5.34 13.97
N VAL A 79 4.31 4.44 13.04
CA VAL A 79 5.26 3.65 12.26
C VAL A 79 4.95 3.77 10.79
N HIS A 80 5.88 4.31 10.01
CA HIS A 80 5.81 4.31 8.55
C HIS A 80 6.74 3.25 7.98
N LEU A 81 6.19 2.20 7.42
CA LEU A 81 6.93 1.05 6.91
C LEU A 81 7.79 1.35 5.67
N LYS A 82 7.46 2.42 4.93
CA LYS A 82 8.11 2.78 3.66
C LYS A 82 8.06 1.64 2.63
N MET A 83 9.21 1.06 2.22
CA MET A 83 9.23 0.07 1.13
C MET A 83 9.32 -1.37 1.62
N THR A 84 10.13 -1.63 2.64
CA THR A 84 10.48 -2.97 3.12
C THR A 84 10.34 -3.13 4.63
N GLY A 85 9.79 -2.12 5.31
CA GLY A 85 9.54 -2.18 6.74
C GLY A 85 8.46 -3.20 7.09
N GLN A 86 8.70 -3.96 8.14
CA GLN A 86 7.81 -4.94 8.72
C GLN A 86 7.74 -4.70 10.23
N LEU A 87 6.55 -4.85 10.81
CA LEU A 87 6.36 -4.79 12.26
C LEU A 87 5.57 -6.03 12.68
N PHE A 88 6.12 -6.82 13.59
CA PHE A 88 5.56 -8.11 13.97
C PHE A 88 5.90 -8.46 15.42
N VAL A 89 5.20 -9.43 15.99
CA VAL A 89 5.39 -9.94 17.34
C VAL A 89 6.00 -11.33 17.28
N VAL A 90 7.00 -11.58 18.10
CA VAL A 90 7.67 -12.89 18.16
C VAL A 90 8.04 -13.26 19.60
N ASP A 91 8.36 -14.52 19.77
CA ASP A 91 9.08 -15.01 20.94
C ASP A 91 10.55 -14.51 20.89
N PRO A 92 11.13 -14.04 22.00
CA PRO A 92 12.53 -13.59 22.06
C PRO A 92 13.54 -14.64 21.57
N ALA A 93 13.23 -15.92 21.75
CA ALA A 93 14.07 -17.01 21.27
C ALA A 93 14.13 -17.11 19.73
N THR A 94 13.21 -16.46 19.01
CA THR A 94 13.25 -16.39 17.55
C THR A 94 14.49 -15.62 17.10
N PRO A 95 15.39 -16.20 16.27
CA PRO A 95 16.59 -15.51 15.82
C PRO A 95 16.27 -14.19 15.12
N ALA A 96 16.96 -13.12 15.49
CA ALA A 96 16.88 -11.84 14.79
C ALA A 96 17.92 -11.79 13.66
N ASP A 97 17.51 -11.34 12.47
CA ASP A 97 18.45 -11.06 11.39
C ASP A 97 19.04 -9.63 11.49
N ALA A 98 20.03 -9.33 10.67
CA ALA A 98 20.74 -8.04 10.66
C ALA A 98 19.85 -6.84 10.26
N HIS A 99 18.61 -7.08 9.86
CA HIS A 99 17.67 -6.04 9.42
C HIS A 99 16.63 -5.68 10.49
N VAL A 100 16.67 -6.30 11.67
CA VAL A 100 15.89 -5.87 12.83
C VAL A 100 16.56 -4.63 13.42
N HIS A 101 15.88 -3.50 13.38
CA HIS A 101 16.44 -2.19 13.75
C HIS A 101 15.83 -1.60 15.02
N LEU A 102 14.72 -2.13 15.48
CA LEU A 102 14.11 -1.80 16.78
C LEU A 102 13.42 -3.03 17.34
N THR A 103 13.62 -3.28 18.61
CA THR A 103 12.94 -4.30 19.41
C THR A 103 12.29 -3.63 20.62
N LEU A 104 11.03 -3.95 20.86
CA LEU A 104 10.24 -3.48 22.00
C LEU A 104 9.82 -4.71 22.82
N PRO A 105 10.53 -5.05 23.89
CA PRO A 105 10.14 -6.15 24.77
C PRO A 105 8.80 -5.87 25.46
N LEU A 106 7.99 -6.91 25.62
CA LEU A 106 6.71 -6.87 26.31
C LEU A 106 6.79 -7.58 27.67
N ALA A 107 5.98 -7.15 28.62
CA ALA A 107 5.96 -7.71 29.98
C ALA A 107 5.50 -9.19 30.04
N ASP A 108 4.85 -9.67 28.99
CA ASP A 108 4.40 -11.06 28.86
C ASP A 108 5.47 -12.00 28.26
N GLY A 109 6.67 -11.49 28.06
CA GLY A 109 7.82 -12.24 27.54
C GLY A 109 7.97 -12.22 26.02
N ARG A 110 7.01 -11.70 25.27
CA ARG A 110 7.12 -11.51 23.81
C ARG A 110 7.83 -10.20 23.50
N GLU A 111 8.09 -9.97 22.20
CA GLU A 111 8.62 -8.70 21.73
C GLU A 111 8.04 -8.28 20.38
N ILE A 112 7.90 -6.96 20.19
CA ILE A 112 7.59 -6.37 18.89
C ILE A 112 8.92 -6.05 18.21
N ARG A 113 9.11 -6.52 16.98
CA ARG A 113 10.29 -6.21 16.15
C ARG A 113 9.94 -5.37 14.95
N PHE A 114 10.74 -4.34 14.70
CA PHE A 114 10.73 -3.60 13.45
C PHE A 114 11.93 -4.03 12.61
N ARG A 115 11.63 -4.65 11.47
CA ARG A 115 12.60 -5.12 10.48
C ARG A 115 12.50 -4.30 9.21
N ASP A 116 13.63 -3.84 8.65
CA ASP A 116 13.62 -3.06 7.40
C ASP A 116 14.95 -3.20 6.62
N ILE A 117 14.92 -3.98 5.55
CA ILE A 117 16.10 -4.24 4.71
C ILE A 117 16.70 -2.94 4.15
N ARG A 118 15.85 -1.98 3.75
CA ARG A 118 16.27 -0.73 3.09
C ARG A 118 16.52 0.42 4.05
N LYS A 119 16.20 0.28 5.33
CA LYS A 119 16.41 1.29 6.38
C LYS A 119 15.69 2.63 6.11
N PHE A 120 14.56 2.61 5.40
CA PHE A 120 13.78 3.80 5.09
C PHE A 120 12.62 4.03 6.06
N GLY A 121 12.23 3.00 6.79
CA GLY A 121 11.15 3.05 7.76
C GLY A 121 11.39 4.10 8.84
N ARG A 122 10.31 4.59 9.43
CA ARG A 122 10.35 5.67 10.41
C ARG A 122 9.39 5.37 11.55
N ILE A 123 9.86 5.60 12.75
CA ILE A 123 9.12 5.43 13.99
C ILE A 123 9.21 6.73 14.75
N GLY A 124 8.11 7.17 15.34
CA GLY A 124 8.08 8.32 16.23
C GLY A 124 7.11 8.09 17.39
N LEU A 125 7.41 8.65 18.54
CA LEU A 125 6.54 8.65 19.71
C LEU A 125 6.17 10.11 20.02
N TYR A 126 4.87 10.37 20.11
CA TYR A 126 4.32 11.70 20.23
C TYR A 126 3.22 11.72 21.29
N ARG A 127 2.94 12.90 21.86
CA ARG A 127 1.75 13.06 22.69
C ARG A 127 0.50 12.84 21.84
N ARG A 128 -0.48 12.16 22.41
CA ARG A 128 -1.74 11.82 21.73
C ARG A 128 -2.85 12.79 22.11
N ASP A 129 -3.52 13.31 21.11
CA ASP A 129 -4.81 13.96 21.29
C ASP A 129 -5.88 12.91 21.64
N PRO A 130 -6.50 12.98 22.84
CA PRO A 130 -7.50 11.99 23.26
C PRO A 130 -8.75 11.93 22.37
N ALA A 131 -9.12 13.06 21.74
CA ALA A 131 -10.32 13.14 20.91
C ALA A 131 -10.14 12.45 19.54
N THR A 132 -8.96 12.58 18.94
CA THR A 132 -8.69 12.07 17.60
C THR A 132 -7.84 10.79 17.60
N GLY A 133 -7.12 10.52 18.67
CA GLY A 133 -6.13 9.44 18.75
C GLY A 133 -4.85 9.71 17.93
N LEU A 134 -4.74 10.88 17.30
CA LEU A 134 -3.59 11.29 16.49
C LEU A 134 -2.55 12.02 17.34
N PRO A 135 -1.32 12.23 16.81
CA PRO A 135 -0.37 13.14 17.43
C PRO A 135 -0.95 14.53 17.60
N ILE A 136 -0.57 15.23 18.69
CA ILE A 136 -0.94 16.64 18.87
C ILE A 136 -0.39 17.47 17.71
N GLU A 137 -1.13 18.51 17.33
CA GLU A 137 -0.77 19.39 16.22
C GLU A 137 0.65 19.96 16.40
N GLY A 138 1.43 19.95 15.32
CA GLY A 138 2.82 20.40 15.29
C GLY A 138 3.85 19.34 15.62
N GLU A 139 3.50 18.22 16.28
CA GLU A 139 4.48 17.20 16.67
C GLU A 139 4.81 16.21 15.54
N ALA A 140 3.83 15.83 14.72
CA ALA A 140 4.00 14.88 13.62
C ALA A 140 3.28 15.34 12.34
N PRO A 141 3.74 16.40 11.68
CA PRO A 141 3.02 17.04 10.57
C PRO A 141 2.72 16.08 9.41
N GLY A 142 3.59 15.12 9.11
CA GLY A 142 3.37 14.14 8.04
C GLY A 142 2.25 13.12 8.32
N VAL A 143 1.80 12.98 9.58
CA VAL A 143 0.65 12.15 9.95
C VAL A 143 -0.64 12.97 9.86
N LEU A 144 -0.59 14.20 10.36
CA LEU A 144 -1.75 15.11 10.44
C LEU A 144 -2.15 15.66 9.06
N ALA A 145 -1.18 15.96 8.21
CA ALA A 145 -1.43 16.50 6.86
C ALA A 145 -1.98 15.47 5.86
N ALA A 146 -2.20 14.22 6.26
CA ALA A 146 -2.76 13.22 5.36
C ALA A 146 -4.19 13.60 4.93
N GLY A 147 -4.48 13.48 3.63
CA GLY A 147 -5.76 13.77 3.01
C GLY A 147 -6.89 12.84 3.46
N ALA A 148 -8.00 12.83 2.74
CA ALA A 148 -9.16 12.02 3.09
C ALA A 148 -8.84 10.51 3.08
N GLU A 149 -9.41 9.78 4.03
CA GLU A 149 -9.35 8.30 4.08
C GLU A 149 -10.32 7.70 3.07
N PRO A 150 -9.85 6.90 2.09
CA PRO A 150 -10.70 6.39 1.02
C PRO A 150 -11.79 5.40 1.49
N LEU A 151 -11.56 4.71 2.60
CA LEU A 151 -12.50 3.73 3.15
C LEU A 151 -13.41 4.30 4.24
N ASP A 152 -13.18 5.56 4.65
CA ASP A 152 -14.03 6.23 5.59
C ASP A 152 -15.43 6.50 4.99
N ASP A 153 -16.48 6.33 5.77
CA ASP A 153 -17.85 6.59 5.35
C ASP A 153 -18.13 8.10 5.19
N GLU A 154 -17.35 8.94 5.85
CA GLU A 154 -17.37 10.39 5.66
C GLU A 154 -16.93 10.82 4.25
N LEU A 155 -16.12 10.03 3.56
CA LEU A 155 -15.77 10.26 2.15
C LEU A 155 -16.90 9.83 1.23
N THR A 156 -18.04 10.50 1.31
CA THR A 156 -19.16 10.30 0.40
C THR A 156 -18.80 10.70 -1.03
N VAL A 157 -19.59 10.25 -2.04
CA VAL A 157 -19.42 10.67 -3.45
C VAL A 157 -19.44 12.19 -3.58
N ARG A 158 -20.32 12.87 -2.84
CA ARG A 158 -20.40 14.34 -2.81
C ARG A 158 -19.10 14.95 -2.30
N ARG A 159 -18.63 14.50 -1.13
CA ARG A 159 -17.38 14.98 -0.54
C ARG A 159 -16.17 14.73 -1.42
N PHE A 160 -16.09 13.56 -2.04
CA PHE A 160 -15.04 13.24 -3.00
C PHE A 160 -15.09 14.16 -4.23
N GLY A 161 -16.28 14.46 -4.75
CA GLY A 161 -16.46 15.44 -5.82
C GLY A 161 -16.01 16.85 -5.44
N GLU A 162 -16.33 17.30 -4.22
CA GLU A 162 -15.87 18.59 -3.67
C GLU A 162 -14.33 18.65 -3.57
N LEU A 163 -13.71 17.58 -3.09
CA LEU A 163 -12.24 17.48 -3.03
C LEU A 163 -11.58 17.50 -4.42
N LEU A 164 -12.23 16.95 -5.43
CA LEU A 164 -11.77 16.98 -6.83
C LEU A 164 -11.98 18.34 -7.48
N ALA A 165 -13.01 19.09 -7.04
CA ALA A 165 -13.32 20.41 -7.58
C ALA A 165 -12.13 21.36 -7.39
N GLY A 166 -11.70 22.01 -8.46
CA GLY A 166 -10.53 22.90 -8.44
C GLY A 166 -9.16 22.20 -8.50
N ARG A 167 -9.08 20.88 -8.36
CA ARG A 167 -7.81 20.15 -8.53
C ARG A 167 -7.43 20.06 -10.00
N ARG A 168 -6.14 20.29 -10.28
CA ARG A 168 -5.56 20.25 -11.63
C ARG A 168 -4.59 19.10 -11.73
N GLY A 169 -4.40 18.59 -12.96
CA GLY A 169 -3.38 17.59 -13.25
C GLY A 169 -3.93 16.19 -13.46
N ARG A 170 -3.01 15.27 -13.67
CA ARG A 170 -3.29 13.89 -14.06
C ARG A 170 -3.89 13.09 -12.92
N LEU A 171 -4.97 12.36 -13.18
CA LEU A 171 -5.66 11.55 -12.18
C LEU A 171 -4.72 10.61 -11.42
N LYS A 172 -3.84 9.90 -12.14
CA LYS A 172 -2.88 9.00 -11.47
C LYS A 172 -2.03 9.71 -10.43
N THR A 173 -1.49 10.87 -10.77
CA THR A 173 -0.65 11.66 -9.85
C THR A 173 -1.46 12.18 -8.67
N LEU A 174 -2.68 12.64 -8.93
CA LEU A 174 -3.57 13.16 -7.89
C LEU A 174 -3.99 12.06 -6.90
N LEU A 175 -4.41 10.88 -7.39
CA LEU A 175 -4.80 9.76 -6.52
C LEU A 175 -3.66 9.28 -5.61
N MET A 176 -2.42 9.41 -6.05
CA MET A 176 -1.24 9.03 -5.26
C MET A 176 -0.74 10.13 -4.32
N ASN A 177 -1.28 11.34 -4.41
CA ASN A 177 -0.93 12.43 -3.50
C ASN A 177 -1.56 12.17 -2.12
N GLN A 178 -0.71 11.97 -1.12
CA GLN A 178 -1.14 11.65 0.24
C GLN A 178 -1.88 12.80 0.93
N ASP A 179 -1.70 14.06 0.50
CA ASP A 179 -2.46 15.22 0.99
C ASP A 179 -3.85 15.30 0.35
N PHE A 180 -4.12 14.52 -0.68
CA PHE A 180 -5.43 14.42 -1.34
C PHE A 180 -6.18 13.17 -0.85
N LEU A 181 -5.57 11.98 -1.02
CA LEU A 181 -6.10 10.71 -0.54
C LEU A 181 -5.04 9.97 0.25
N ALA A 182 -5.31 9.75 1.52
CA ALA A 182 -4.43 9.01 2.40
C ALA A 182 -4.37 7.53 2.01
N GLY A 183 -3.18 6.95 1.97
CA GLY A 183 -3.01 5.50 1.82
C GLY A 183 -2.99 4.97 0.39
N VAL A 184 -3.54 5.67 -0.60
CA VAL A 184 -3.50 5.21 -2.00
C VAL A 184 -2.08 5.31 -2.55
N GLY A 185 -1.63 4.27 -3.22
CA GLY A 185 -0.32 4.24 -3.85
C GLY A 185 -0.37 3.76 -5.29
N ASN A 186 0.74 3.19 -5.76
CA ASN A 186 0.90 2.88 -7.18
C ASN A 186 0.02 1.73 -7.66
N ILE A 187 -0.14 0.72 -6.83
CA ILE A 187 -0.92 -0.49 -7.13
C ILE A 187 -2.40 -0.11 -7.24
N TYR A 188 -2.95 0.38 -6.16
CA TYR A 188 -4.39 0.60 -6.05
C TYR A 188 -4.88 1.79 -6.87
N ALA A 189 -4.01 2.76 -7.19
CA ALA A 189 -4.36 3.81 -8.14
C ALA A 189 -4.52 3.27 -9.58
N ASP A 190 -3.64 2.37 -10.06
CA ASP A 190 -3.81 1.73 -11.39
C ASP A 190 -5.07 0.89 -11.43
N GLU A 191 -5.30 0.07 -10.42
CA GLU A 191 -6.47 -0.80 -10.33
C GLU A 191 -7.79 -0.02 -10.27
N ALA A 192 -7.87 1.04 -9.45
CA ALA A 192 -9.04 1.90 -9.35
C ALA A 192 -9.34 2.62 -10.68
N LEU A 193 -8.31 3.11 -11.37
CA LEU A 193 -8.46 3.74 -12.68
C LEU A 193 -8.94 2.74 -13.75
N TRP A 194 -8.46 1.49 -13.69
CA TRP A 194 -8.96 0.46 -14.60
C TRP A 194 -10.41 0.09 -14.28
N ARG A 195 -10.77 -0.12 -13.01
CA ARG A 195 -12.15 -0.42 -12.60
C ARG A 195 -13.12 0.67 -13.02
N SER A 196 -12.74 1.93 -12.85
CA SER A 196 -13.55 3.10 -13.23
C SER A 196 -13.53 3.44 -14.72
N LYS A 197 -12.73 2.75 -15.56
CA LYS A 197 -12.52 3.01 -16.98
C LYS A 197 -11.96 4.41 -17.28
N LEU A 198 -11.17 4.96 -16.37
CA LEU A 198 -10.56 6.27 -16.51
C LEU A 198 -9.09 6.16 -16.90
N HIS A 199 -8.66 6.95 -17.89
CA HIS A 199 -7.28 6.97 -18.33
C HIS A 199 -6.38 7.66 -17.28
N PRO A 200 -5.18 7.12 -16.94
CA PRO A 200 -4.31 7.68 -15.90
C PRO A 200 -3.84 9.12 -16.19
N LEU A 201 -3.73 9.52 -17.46
CA LEU A 201 -3.36 10.88 -17.86
C LEU A 201 -4.54 11.86 -17.91
N ARG A 202 -5.77 11.41 -17.67
CA ARG A 202 -6.94 12.29 -17.71
C ARG A 202 -6.81 13.40 -16.66
N ASP A 203 -7.11 14.64 -17.05
CA ASP A 203 -7.10 15.77 -16.12
C ASP A 203 -8.31 15.68 -15.17
N ALA A 204 -8.06 15.92 -13.87
CA ALA A 204 -9.10 15.85 -12.84
C ALA A 204 -10.28 16.79 -13.12
N ARG A 205 -10.03 17.97 -13.71
CA ARG A 205 -11.09 18.94 -14.10
C ARG A 205 -12.03 18.45 -15.19
N SER A 206 -11.61 17.45 -15.97
CA SER A 206 -12.41 16.91 -17.07
C SER A 206 -13.41 15.83 -16.62
N LEU A 207 -13.46 15.52 -15.34
CA LEU A 207 -14.37 14.51 -14.81
C LEU A 207 -15.80 15.03 -14.75
N ARG A 208 -16.72 14.23 -15.26
CA ARG A 208 -18.16 14.43 -15.14
C ARG A 208 -18.66 13.77 -13.85
N PRO A 209 -19.84 14.14 -13.34
CA PRO A 209 -20.40 13.52 -12.12
C PRO A 209 -20.41 11.98 -12.14
N ASP A 210 -20.71 11.38 -13.29
CA ASP A 210 -20.66 9.93 -13.45
C ASP A 210 -19.25 9.34 -13.33
N ASP A 211 -18.25 10.07 -13.83
CA ASP A 211 -16.86 9.66 -13.71
C ASP A 211 -16.43 9.69 -12.23
N VAL A 212 -16.86 10.72 -11.49
CA VAL A 212 -16.60 10.86 -10.06
C VAL A 212 -17.23 9.72 -9.28
N ARG A 213 -18.51 9.38 -9.55
CA ARG A 213 -19.20 8.26 -8.91
C ARG A 213 -18.49 6.92 -9.15
N ARG A 214 -18.11 6.66 -10.42
CA ARG A 214 -17.39 5.42 -10.78
C ARG A 214 -16.02 5.33 -10.12
N LEU A 215 -15.28 6.45 -10.07
CA LEU A 215 -13.95 6.47 -9.47
C LEU A 215 -14.02 6.28 -7.95
N HIS A 216 -14.94 6.97 -7.27
CA HIS A 216 -15.17 6.79 -5.85
C HIS A 216 -15.51 5.33 -5.51
N LYS A 217 -16.50 4.74 -6.23
CA LYS A 217 -16.84 3.34 -6.05
C LYS A 217 -15.66 2.41 -6.29
N ALA A 218 -14.93 2.62 -7.40
CA ALA A 218 -13.79 1.78 -7.76
C ALA A 218 -12.64 1.84 -6.73
N LEU A 219 -12.40 3.01 -6.14
CA LEU A 219 -11.41 3.16 -5.05
C LEU A 219 -11.83 2.36 -3.81
N ARG A 220 -13.07 2.51 -3.37
CA ARG A 220 -13.57 1.78 -2.18
C ARG A 220 -13.62 0.26 -2.43
N ASP A 221 -14.09 -0.17 -3.59
CA ASP A 221 -14.17 -1.60 -3.94
C ASP A 221 -12.78 -2.25 -3.98
N VAL A 222 -11.79 -1.61 -4.63
CA VAL A 222 -10.45 -2.21 -4.76
C VAL A 222 -9.69 -2.22 -3.44
N LEU A 223 -9.81 -1.16 -2.65
CA LEU A 223 -9.15 -1.08 -1.35
C LEU A 223 -9.81 -2.01 -0.32
N GLY A 224 -11.14 -2.08 -0.30
CA GLY A 224 -11.89 -3.00 0.56
C GLY A 224 -11.56 -4.45 0.24
N GLU A 225 -11.63 -4.85 -1.04
CA GLU A 225 -11.20 -6.18 -1.48
C GLU A 225 -9.76 -6.49 -1.09
N ALA A 226 -8.86 -5.52 -1.24
CA ALA A 226 -7.46 -5.72 -0.88
C ALA A 226 -7.26 -5.90 0.64
N VAL A 227 -8.02 -5.20 1.48
CA VAL A 227 -8.00 -5.40 2.94
C VAL A 227 -8.51 -6.80 3.31
N GLU A 228 -9.61 -7.26 2.70
CA GLU A 228 -10.14 -8.61 2.92
C GLU A 228 -9.16 -9.71 2.51
N ARG A 229 -8.36 -9.45 1.44
CA ARG A 229 -7.33 -10.35 0.92
C ARG A 229 -5.96 -10.16 1.59
N ARG A 230 -5.88 -9.42 2.69
CA ARG A 230 -4.66 -9.15 3.45
C ARG A 230 -3.58 -8.41 2.66
N GLY A 231 -3.97 -7.59 1.67
CA GLY A 231 -3.06 -6.84 0.81
C GLY A 231 -2.37 -7.69 -0.26
N SER A 232 -1.35 -7.11 -0.87
CA SER A 232 -0.53 -7.73 -1.92
C SER A 232 0.89 -7.99 -1.43
N SER A 233 1.38 -9.22 -1.62
CA SER A 233 2.81 -9.56 -1.47
C SER A 233 3.53 -9.34 -2.79
N VAL A 234 3.63 -8.08 -3.22
CA VAL A 234 4.34 -7.68 -4.45
C VAL A 234 5.65 -6.99 -4.07
N ASP A 235 6.64 -7.16 -4.91
CA ASP A 235 7.99 -6.64 -4.71
C ASP A 235 8.70 -7.30 -3.49
N ASP A 236 9.33 -6.49 -2.63
CA ASP A 236 10.14 -6.95 -1.51
C ASP A 236 9.36 -7.00 -0.17
N TYR A 237 8.03 -6.92 -0.21
CA TYR A 237 7.20 -6.96 1.00
C TYR A 237 6.46 -8.29 1.13
N THR A 238 6.66 -8.96 2.25
CA THR A 238 5.91 -10.13 2.72
C THR A 238 5.40 -9.82 4.12
N ALA A 239 4.11 -10.05 4.36
CA ALA A 239 3.56 -9.87 5.70
C ALA A 239 4.08 -10.99 6.63
N PRO A 240 4.50 -10.69 7.86
CA PRO A 240 5.03 -11.69 8.80
C PRO A 240 4.03 -12.81 9.12
N GLU A 241 2.76 -12.47 9.20
CA GLU A 241 1.65 -13.36 9.55
C GLU A 241 1.06 -14.13 8.34
N GLY A 242 1.80 -14.16 7.22
CA GLY A 242 1.40 -14.83 5.98
C GLY A 242 1.17 -13.88 4.81
N ASP A 243 1.28 -14.44 3.62
CA ASP A 243 1.15 -13.68 2.37
C ASP A 243 -0.28 -13.24 2.12
N GLY A 244 -0.45 -11.98 1.71
CA GLY A 244 -1.67 -11.51 1.09
C GLY A 244 -1.91 -12.20 -0.25
N SER A 245 -3.14 -12.23 -0.71
CA SER A 245 -3.53 -12.84 -1.99
C SER A 245 -3.98 -11.83 -3.05
N MET A 246 -3.95 -10.53 -2.76
CA MET A 246 -4.45 -9.51 -3.69
C MET A 246 -3.66 -9.46 -5.00
N GLN A 247 -2.37 -9.82 -5.01
CA GLN A 247 -1.56 -9.90 -6.23
C GLN A 247 -2.15 -10.84 -7.29
N GLU A 248 -2.92 -11.85 -6.90
CA GLU A 248 -3.59 -12.78 -7.81
C GLU A 248 -4.84 -12.17 -8.48
N HIS A 249 -5.35 -11.08 -7.93
CA HIS A 249 -6.57 -10.39 -8.35
C HIS A 249 -6.32 -9.06 -9.06
N LEU A 250 -5.05 -8.65 -9.20
CA LEU A 250 -4.68 -7.44 -9.92
C LEU A 250 -5.02 -7.55 -11.42
N GLN A 251 -5.67 -6.53 -11.95
CA GLN A 251 -6.19 -6.53 -13.31
C GLN A 251 -5.24 -5.88 -14.32
N VAL A 252 -4.46 -4.89 -13.89
CA VAL A 252 -3.53 -4.18 -14.77
C VAL A 252 -2.13 -4.02 -14.16
N TYR A 253 -2.00 -3.87 -12.84
CA TYR A 253 -0.72 -3.61 -12.23
C TYR A 253 0.27 -4.76 -12.48
N GLN A 254 1.49 -4.43 -12.97
CA GLN A 254 2.53 -5.37 -13.39
C GLN A 254 2.14 -6.38 -14.50
N ARG A 255 1.02 -6.16 -15.18
CA ARG A 255 0.52 -7.03 -16.25
C ARG A 255 0.76 -6.47 -17.65
N ALA A 256 1.81 -5.64 -17.84
CA ALA A 256 2.14 -5.09 -19.16
C ALA A 256 2.36 -6.19 -20.20
N GLY A 257 1.71 -6.04 -21.37
CA GLY A 257 1.75 -7.02 -22.47
C GLY A 257 0.73 -8.16 -22.36
N GLU A 258 0.08 -8.34 -21.21
CA GLU A 258 -0.97 -9.35 -21.04
C GLU A 258 -2.33 -8.87 -21.55
N PRO A 259 -3.26 -9.79 -21.83
CA PRO A 259 -4.59 -9.44 -22.22
C PRO A 259 -5.37 -8.81 -21.05
N CYS A 260 -6.09 -7.74 -21.34
CA CYS A 260 -7.05 -7.14 -20.42
C CYS A 260 -8.24 -8.09 -20.25
N GLU A 261 -8.58 -8.46 -19.03
CA GLU A 261 -9.70 -9.36 -18.71
C GLU A 261 -11.06 -8.88 -19.28
N ARG A 262 -11.20 -7.57 -19.49
CA ARG A 262 -12.45 -6.99 -19.98
C ARG A 262 -12.59 -6.97 -21.50
N CYS A 263 -11.51 -6.82 -22.26
CA CYS A 263 -11.60 -6.63 -23.73
C CYS A 263 -10.50 -7.34 -24.54
N GLY A 264 -9.63 -8.12 -23.91
CA GLY A 264 -8.54 -8.86 -24.55
C GLY A 264 -7.39 -8.00 -25.09
N CYS A 265 -7.50 -6.68 -25.08
CA CYS A 265 -6.42 -5.81 -25.57
C CYS A 265 -5.22 -5.85 -24.63
N ARG A 266 -4.00 -5.79 -25.17
CA ARG A 266 -2.78 -5.81 -24.37
C ARG A 266 -2.69 -4.58 -23.46
N ILE A 267 -2.47 -4.82 -22.17
CA ILE A 267 -2.21 -3.81 -21.15
C ILE A 267 -0.91 -3.08 -21.50
N ARG A 268 -0.93 -1.76 -21.44
CA ARG A 268 0.24 -0.90 -21.67
C ARG A 268 0.84 -0.42 -20.37
N ARG A 269 2.16 -0.17 -20.41
CA ARG A 269 2.92 0.49 -19.36
C ARG A 269 3.46 1.83 -19.87
N ILE A 270 3.25 2.87 -19.09
CA ILE A 270 3.85 4.21 -19.28
C ILE A 270 4.45 4.69 -17.96
N VAL A 271 5.13 5.83 -17.98
CA VAL A 271 5.61 6.50 -16.76
C VAL A 271 4.80 7.77 -16.53
N VAL A 272 4.21 7.90 -15.35
CA VAL A 272 3.43 9.08 -14.94
C VAL A 272 3.92 9.54 -13.58
N GLY A 273 4.44 10.78 -13.49
CA GLY A 273 4.96 11.32 -12.23
C GLY A 273 6.10 10.47 -11.65
N GLY A 274 6.99 9.92 -12.49
CA GLY A 274 8.10 9.06 -12.07
C GLY A 274 7.68 7.64 -11.63
N ARG A 275 6.42 7.23 -11.84
CA ARG A 275 5.90 5.92 -11.45
C ARG A 275 5.44 5.11 -12.65
N SER A 276 5.77 3.82 -12.66
CA SER A 276 5.20 2.86 -13.61
C SER A 276 3.69 2.89 -13.50
N THR A 277 3.00 2.96 -14.63
CA THR A 277 1.54 3.08 -14.69
C THR A 277 1.02 2.11 -15.73
N HIS A 278 0.14 1.22 -15.32
CA HIS A 278 -0.41 0.15 -16.16
C HIS A 278 -1.88 0.43 -16.46
N PHE A 279 -2.29 0.29 -17.71
CA PHE A 279 -3.67 0.55 -18.10
C PHE A 279 -4.05 -0.17 -19.39
N CYS A 280 -5.35 -0.38 -19.62
CA CYS A 280 -5.88 -0.87 -20.88
C CYS A 280 -6.22 0.30 -21.82
N PRO A 281 -5.58 0.44 -23.00
CA PRO A 281 -5.80 1.58 -23.89
C PRO A 281 -7.19 1.59 -24.55
N ILE A 282 -7.89 0.46 -24.56
CA ILE A 282 -9.26 0.37 -25.10
C ILE A 282 -10.32 0.67 -24.04
N CYS A 283 -10.15 0.13 -22.80
CA CYS A 283 -11.12 0.37 -21.73
C CYS A 283 -10.99 1.75 -21.10
N GLN A 284 -9.77 2.31 -21.07
CA GLN A 284 -9.43 3.57 -20.42
C GLN A 284 -8.99 4.62 -21.45
N ARG A 285 -9.93 5.11 -22.24
CA ARG A 285 -9.64 6.08 -23.33
C ARG A 285 -9.57 7.50 -22.79
N LEU A 286 -8.66 8.29 -23.36
CA LEU A 286 -8.71 9.76 -23.22
C LEU A 286 -9.87 10.33 -24.04
N PRO A 287 -10.57 11.35 -23.54
CA PRO A 287 -11.53 12.11 -24.34
C PRO A 287 -10.86 12.66 -25.61
N LYS A 288 -11.61 12.75 -26.71
CA LYS A 288 -11.13 13.40 -27.94
C LYS A 288 -10.69 14.84 -27.63
N GLY A 289 -9.56 15.27 -28.21
CA GLY A 289 -9.01 16.61 -27.99
C GLY A 289 -8.34 16.84 -26.64
N HIS A 290 -8.16 15.80 -25.83
CA HIS A 290 -7.45 15.95 -24.55
C HIS A 290 -5.96 16.33 -24.80
N PRO A 291 -5.40 17.35 -24.11
CA PRO A 291 -4.03 17.83 -24.35
C PRO A 291 -2.94 16.75 -24.29
N ALA A 292 -3.13 15.71 -23.48
CA ALA A 292 -2.19 14.57 -23.42
C ALA A 292 -2.18 13.70 -24.70
N GLN A 293 -3.07 13.93 -25.66
CA GLN A 293 -3.01 13.29 -27.00
C GLN A 293 -2.03 14.00 -27.94
N VAL A 294 -1.64 15.25 -27.66
CA VAL A 294 -0.85 16.09 -28.57
C VAL A 294 0.66 15.88 -28.40
N GLY A 295 1.12 15.23 -27.32
CA GLY A 295 2.55 15.08 -27.00
C GLY A 295 3.13 13.67 -27.06
N GLY A 296 2.41 12.68 -27.53
CA GLY A 296 2.94 11.31 -27.61
C GLY A 296 2.34 10.58 -28.80
N SER A 297 3.17 9.95 -29.60
CA SER A 297 2.90 9.16 -30.81
C SER A 297 1.49 8.61 -30.87
N ALA A 298 0.79 8.92 -31.96
CA ALA A 298 -0.58 8.50 -32.25
C ALA A 298 -0.82 7.04 -31.84
N LEU A 299 -1.85 6.81 -31.04
CA LEU A 299 -2.35 5.46 -30.78
C LEU A 299 -2.59 4.80 -32.14
N PRO A 300 -2.04 3.63 -32.42
CA PRO A 300 -2.29 2.95 -33.68
C PRO A 300 -3.81 2.76 -33.80
N ARG A 301 -4.37 3.27 -34.89
CA ARG A 301 -5.71 2.91 -35.34
C ARG A 301 -5.73 1.39 -35.49
N ARG A 302 -6.87 0.74 -35.23
CA ARG A 302 -7.04 -0.70 -35.43
C ARG A 302 -6.24 -1.16 -36.64
N GLY A 303 -5.08 -1.72 -36.40
CA GLY A 303 -4.22 -2.32 -37.41
C GLY A 303 -4.37 -3.82 -37.40
N PRO A 304 -4.07 -4.51 -38.49
CA PRO A 304 -4.29 -5.94 -38.65
C PRO A 304 -3.49 -6.75 -37.67
N ARG A 305 -3.89 -7.99 -37.47
CA ARG A 305 -3.23 -9.01 -36.64
C ARG A 305 -1.72 -8.97 -36.83
N TRP A 306 -0.99 -8.76 -35.75
CA TRP A 306 0.46 -8.74 -35.76
C TRP A 306 0.99 -10.16 -35.99
N THR A 307 1.55 -10.39 -37.16
CA THR A 307 2.51 -11.45 -37.43
C THR A 307 3.89 -10.88 -37.10
N GLY A 308 4.66 -11.63 -36.30
CA GLY A 308 5.90 -11.15 -35.71
C GLY A 308 6.92 -10.63 -36.70
N LEU A 309 7.65 -9.59 -36.31
CA LEU A 309 9.00 -9.30 -36.77
C LEU A 309 9.79 -8.65 -35.59
N SER A 310 10.94 -9.24 -35.37
CA SER A 310 12.03 -8.80 -34.49
C SER A 310 12.61 -7.45 -34.94
N GLY A 311 12.83 -6.55 -34.00
CA GLY A 311 13.56 -5.31 -34.20
C GLY A 311 14.14 -4.83 -32.87
N SER A 312 15.43 -5.10 -32.69
CA SER A 312 16.28 -4.82 -31.53
C SER A 312 16.48 -3.32 -31.30
N GLY A 313 16.23 -2.91 -30.10
CA GLY A 313 16.48 -1.56 -29.55
C GLY A 313 16.16 -1.53 -28.05
N VAL A 314 16.65 -2.53 -27.31
CA VAL A 314 16.44 -2.64 -25.86
C VAL A 314 17.77 -2.32 -25.19
N LEU A 315 17.81 -1.23 -24.43
CA LEU A 315 18.80 -1.08 -23.34
C LEU A 315 18.65 -2.32 -22.46
N GLY A 316 19.74 -3.10 -22.37
CA GLY A 316 19.75 -4.37 -21.64
C GLY A 316 19.29 -4.18 -20.20
N ARG A 317 18.44 -5.10 -19.74
CA ARG A 317 18.07 -5.19 -18.31
C ARG A 317 19.34 -5.50 -17.52
N THR A 318 19.44 -4.91 -16.34
CA THR A 318 20.48 -5.31 -15.40
C THR A 318 20.21 -6.73 -14.92
N GLU A 319 21.24 -7.48 -14.51
CA GLU A 319 21.09 -8.84 -13.97
C GLU A 319 20.07 -8.91 -12.82
N GLU A 320 19.97 -7.83 -12.04
CA GLU A 320 19.03 -7.67 -10.95
C GLU A 320 17.58 -7.54 -11.43
N GLU A 321 17.35 -6.81 -12.54
CA GLU A 321 16.04 -6.70 -13.20
C GLU A 321 15.60 -8.02 -13.82
N GLU A 322 16.54 -8.80 -14.35
CA GLU A 322 16.26 -10.12 -14.91
C GLU A 322 15.99 -11.17 -13.82
N ALA A 323 16.73 -11.15 -12.72
CA ALA A 323 16.49 -12.01 -11.56
C ALA A 323 15.12 -11.72 -10.92
N ARG A 324 14.77 -10.44 -10.84
CA ARG A 324 13.46 -9.97 -10.38
C ARG A 324 12.33 -10.42 -11.31
N ALA A 325 12.52 -10.30 -12.63
CA ALA A 325 11.55 -10.76 -13.63
C ALA A 325 11.33 -12.28 -13.55
N ARG A 326 12.40 -13.05 -13.36
CA ARG A 326 12.31 -14.53 -13.18
C ARG A 326 11.55 -14.91 -11.91
N ARG A 327 11.76 -14.20 -10.80
CA ARG A 327 11.04 -14.43 -9.53
C ARG A 327 9.55 -14.11 -9.65
N VAL A 328 9.20 -13.02 -10.30
CA VAL A 328 7.80 -12.63 -10.58
C VAL A 328 7.12 -13.68 -11.47
N GLU A 329 7.81 -14.16 -12.51
CA GLU A 329 7.30 -15.18 -13.41
C GLU A 329 7.13 -16.55 -12.70
N ALA A 330 8.06 -16.93 -11.81
CA ALA A 330 7.97 -18.15 -11.01
C ALA A 330 6.78 -18.12 -10.05
N ASN A 331 6.58 -16.99 -9.34
CA ASN A 331 5.43 -16.79 -8.45
C ASN A 331 4.11 -16.83 -9.23
N ARG A 332 4.10 -16.33 -10.44
CA ARG A 332 2.94 -16.36 -11.35
C ARG A 332 2.58 -17.76 -11.81
N LYS A 333 3.57 -18.56 -12.19
CA LYS A 333 3.37 -19.97 -12.56
C LYS A 333 2.86 -20.78 -11.38
N ALA A 334 3.38 -20.53 -10.17
CA ALA A 334 2.90 -21.18 -8.96
C ALA A 334 1.44 -20.78 -8.63
N ALA A 335 1.06 -19.51 -8.78
CA ALA A 335 -0.31 -19.05 -8.60
C ALA A 335 -1.28 -19.63 -9.64
N ALA A 336 -0.85 -19.71 -10.91
CA ALA A 336 -1.62 -20.35 -11.99
C ALA A 336 -1.84 -21.83 -11.74
N ALA A 337 -0.80 -22.55 -11.26
CA ALA A 337 -0.90 -23.96 -10.90
C ALA A 337 -1.87 -24.21 -9.73
N ARG A 338 -1.85 -23.35 -8.69
CA ARG A 338 -2.81 -23.41 -7.58
C ARG A 338 -4.25 -23.16 -8.03
N ARG A 339 -4.47 -22.22 -8.96
CA ARG A 339 -5.80 -21.98 -9.56
C ARG A 339 -6.28 -23.16 -10.39
N ALA A 340 -5.41 -23.83 -11.13
CA ALA A 340 -5.74 -25.03 -11.89
C ALA A 340 -6.11 -26.19 -10.96
N ALA A 341 -5.35 -26.40 -9.88
CA ALA A 341 -5.62 -27.42 -8.87
C ALA A 341 -6.94 -27.17 -8.14
N ALA A 342 -7.27 -25.90 -7.79
CA ALA A 342 -8.54 -25.54 -7.16
C ALA A 342 -9.76 -25.74 -8.08
N ARG A 343 -9.59 -25.64 -9.40
CA ARG A 343 -10.65 -25.92 -10.40
C ARG A 343 -10.86 -27.39 -10.67
N SER A 344 -9.85 -28.21 -10.50
CA SER A 344 -9.93 -29.68 -10.66
C SER A 344 -10.39 -30.42 -9.40
N GLY A 345 -10.45 -29.75 -8.24
CA GLY A 345 -10.89 -30.31 -6.98
C GLY A 345 -12.41 -30.21 -6.69
N VAL A 346 -13.21 -29.72 -7.61
CA VAL A 346 -14.71 -29.75 -7.49
C VAL A 346 -15.18 -31.00 -8.24
N GLY A 347 -15.13 -32.16 -7.58
CA GLY A 347 -15.62 -33.40 -8.15
C GLY A 347 -15.04 -34.63 -7.47
N ALA A 348 -15.17 -34.72 -6.14
CA ALA A 348 -15.09 -36.01 -5.45
C ALA A 348 -16.29 -36.10 -4.50
N GLU A 349 -17.35 -36.68 -5.00
CA GLU A 349 -18.45 -37.17 -4.19
C GLU A 349 -17.90 -38.22 -3.23
N ASP A 350 -18.35 -38.10 -1.98
CA ASP A 350 -18.13 -39.05 -0.90
C ASP A 350 -19.00 -40.29 -1.17
N PRO A 351 -18.46 -41.52 -1.21
CA PRO A 351 -19.27 -42.70 -1.21
C PRO A 351 -19.38 -43.25 0.21
N THR A 352 -20.59 -43.19 0.70
CA THR A 352 -21.19 -43.97 1.83
C THR A 352 -20.51 -43.89 3.18
#